data_c5712fe154a666cce4b371ee4143ab7f
#
_entry.id   c5712fe154a666cce4b371ee4143ab7f
#
_cell.length_a   1.000
_cell.length_b   1.000
_cell.length_c   1.000
_cell.angle_alpha   90.00
_cell.angle_beta   90.00
_cell.angle_gamma   90.00
#
_symmetry.space_group_name_H-M   'P 1'
#
loop_
_entity.id
_entity.type
_entity.pdbx_description
1 polymer ?
#
loop_
_entity_poly.entity_id
_entity_poly.type
_entity_poly.pdbx_seq_one_letter_code
_entity_poly.pdbx_strand_id
1 'polypeptide(L)'
;NDKALSMAVKDALNLSPSHNVIVEEFIPGKEFQIDCFIQDGLVDVIMIRQKLKFVEGEISSPLGSLIQINLPETERNLLYDIATRISKAFGINNNTLFMQVIMNGNEINVIEFGVRIGGGWSYKMIKEITGFDYLEAAMNSILGIKTPITYSLPQEFYMSNFLFSKEGVFEEVVGLQELKEEGAIDDFEIFLEK
;
A
#
# COMPACT_ATOMS: atom_id res chain seq x y z
N ASN A 1 6.85 16.09 -24.49
CA ASN A 1 7.77 16.37 -25.60
C ASN A 1 9.19 16.47 -25.08
N ASP A 2 10.20 16.35 -25.95
CA ASP A 2 11.64 16.28 -25.59
C ASP A 2 12.14 17.48 -24.78
N LYS A 3 11.59 18.65 -25.04
CA LYS A 3 11.97 19.87 -24.30
C LYS A 3 11.51 19.80 -22.84
N ALA A 4 10.27 19.36 -22.59
CA ALA A 4 9.75 19.19 -21.25
C ALA A 4 10.51 18.08 -20.49
N LEU A 5 10.81 16.97 -21.17
CA LEU A 5 11.61 15.89 -20.60
C LEU A 5 13.01 16.37 -20.21
N SER A 6 13.69 17.12 -21.11
CA SER A 6 15.02 17.66 -20.82
C SER A 6 15.03 18.63 -19.65
N MET A 7 13.98 19.44 -19.48
CA MET A 7 13.85 20.34 -18.33
C MET A 7 13.63 19.52 -17.04
N ALA A 8 12.69 18.58 -17.03
CA ALA A 8 12.41 17.74 -15.87
C ALA A 8 13.63 16.92 -15.41
N VAL A 9 14.38 16.35 -16.36
CA VAL A 9 15.63 15.63 -16.04
C VAL A 9 16.67 16.57 -15.43
N LYS A 10 16.83 17.79 -15.95
CA LYS A 10 17.77 18.78 -15.39
C LYS A 10 17.37 19.18 -13.97
N ASP A 11 16.09 19.42 -13.73
CA ASP A 11 15.60 19.81 -12.42
C ASP A 11 15.77 18.66 -11.41
N ALA A 12 15.45 17.44 -11.82
CA ALA A 12 15.65 16.24 -11.00
C ALA A 12 17.13 16.00 -10.66
N LEU A 13 18.04 16.18 -11.64
CA LEU A 13 19.50 16.07 -11.43
C LEU A 13 20.01 17.10 -10.41
N ASN A 14 19.48 18.34 -10.43
CA ASN A 14 19.87 19.38 -9.49
C ASN A 14 19.44 19.06 -8.04
N LEU A 15 18.33 18.34 -7.88
CA LEU A 15 17.81 17.94 -6.57
C LEU A 15 18.37 16.62 -6.07
N SER A 16 18.94 15.78 -6.96
CA SER A 16 19.44 14.45 -6.62
C SER A 16 20.81 14.52 -5.93
N PRO A 17 20.95 14.04 -4.68
CA PRO A 17 22.24 14.02 -4.00
C PRO A 17 23.28 13.10 -4.69
N SER A 18 22.82 12.07 -5.40
CA SER A 18 23.66 11.13 -6.14
C SER A 18 23.93 11.55 -7.59
N HIS A 19 23.34 12.65 -8.05
CA HIS A 19 23.34 13.10 -9.44
C HIS A 19 22.85 12.03 -10.44
N ASN A 20 21.98 11.13 -9.99
CA ASN A 20 21.31 10.14 -10.83
C ASN A 20 19.82 10.44 -10.92
N VAL A 21 19.22 10.14 -12.06
CA VAL A 21 17.78 10.29 -12.31
C VAL A 21 17.27 9.01 -12.99
N ILE A 22 16.12 8.55 -12.54
CA ILE A 22 15.38 7.47 -13.19
C ILE A 22 14.36 8.09 -14.14
N VAL A 23 14.32 7.62 -15.38
CA VAL A 23 13.33 8.01 -16.37
C VAL A 23 12.56 6.76 -16.76
N GLU A 24 11.27 6.77 -16.52
CA GLU A 24 10.39 5.62 -16.74
C GLU A 24 9.22 6.00 -17.65
N GLU A 25 8.64 5.01 -18.30
CA GLU A 25 7.41 5.18 -19.07
C GLU A 25 6.25 5.50 -18.11
N PHE A 26 5.41 6.49 -18.47
CA PHE A 26 4.18 6.75 -17.73
C PHE A 26 3.13 5.73 -18.12
N ILE A 27 2.69 4.93 -17.15
CA ILE A 27 1.65 3.91 -17.33
C ILE A 27 0.34 4.46 -16.78
N PRO A 28 -0.71 4.64 -17.61
CA PRO A 28 -2.01 5.07 -17.13
C PRO A 28 -2.73 3.92 -16.42
N GLY A 29 -3.44 4.23 -15.34
CA GLY A 29 -4.20 3.24 -14.59
C GLY A 29 -4.45 3.66 -13.14
N LYS A 30 -5.04 2.74 -12.38
CA LYS A 30 -5.23 2.90 -10.94
C LYS A 30 -4.07 2.25 -10.20
N GLU A 31 -3.56 2.94 -9.19
CA GLU A 31 -2.50 2.40 -8.34
C GLU A 31 -3.09 1.57 -7.20
N PHE A 32 -2.53 0.37 -7.00
CA PHE A 32 -2.92 -0.52 -5.93
C PHE A 32 -1.73 -0.89 -5.07
N GLN A 33 -2.02 -1.15 -3.81
CA GLN A 33 -1.11 -1.68 -2.80
C GLN A 33 -1.58 -3.09 -2.44
N ILE A 34 -0.67 -4.05 -2.52
CA ILE A 34 -0.95 -5.46 -2.32
C ILE A 34 -0.13 -5.95 -1.14
N ASP A 35 -0.79 -6.38 -0.09
CA ASP A 35 -0.15 -6.97 1.08
C ASP A 35 -0.26 -8.49 0.99
N CYS A 36 0.88 -9.18 0.91
CA CYS A 36 0.98 -10.64 0.80
C CYS A 36 1.75 -11.21 1.98
N PHE A 37 1.37 -12.42 2.40
CA PHE A 37 2.13 -13.24 3.32
C PHE A 37 2.62 -14.49 2.61
N ILE A 38 3.89 -14.86 2.83
CA ILE A 38 4.51 -16.02 2.20
C ILE A 38 4.95 -16.95 3.30
N GLN A 39 4.52 -18.20 3.24
CA GLN A 39 4.93 -19.25 4.17
C GLN A 39 5.23 -20.54 3.42
N ASP A 40 6.40 -21.12 3.66
CA ASP A 40 6.90 -22.32 2.95
C ASP A 40 6.89 -22.14 1.41
N GLY A 41 7.11 -20.91 0.92
CA GLY A 41 7.07 -20.57 -0.51
C GLY A 41 5.67 -20.45 -1.11
N LEU A 42 4.62 -20.64 -0.33
CA LEU A 42 3.23 -20.41 -0.73
C LEU A 42 2.84 -18.96 -0.43
N VAL A 43 2.23 -18.32 -1.40
CA VAL A 43 1.82 -16.91 -1.30
C VAL A 43 0.34 -16.83 -0.94
N ASP A 44 0.00 -15.96 0.00
CA ASP A 44 -1.37 -15.52 0.28
C ASP A 44 -1.49 -14.03 0.04
N VAL A 45 -2.44 -13.61 -0.79
CA VAL A 45 -2.77 -12.19 -0.99
C VAL A 45 -3.81 -11.82 0.06
N ILE A 46 -3.34 -11.19 1.14
CA ILE A 46 -4.14 -10.90 2.33
C ILE A 46 -5.07 -9.71 2.10
N MET A 47 -4.53 -8.61 1.51
CA MET A 47 -5.31 -7.41 1.29
C MET A 47 -4.89 -6.70 -0.01
N ILE A 48 -5.89 -6.16 -0.71
CA ILE A 48 -5.72 -5.35 -1.91
C ILE A 48 -6.36 -3.99 -1.65
N ARG A 49 -5.57 -2.93 -1.79
CA ARG A 49 -6.01 -1.56 -1.54
C ARG A 49 -5.77 -0.69 -2.76
N GLN A 50 -6.79 -0.01 -3.26
CA GLN A 50 -6.63 1.03 -4.26
C GLN A 50 -6.14 2.30 -3.57
N LYS A 51 -5.03 2.87 -4.02
CA LYS A 51 -4.52 4.14 -3.53
C LYS A 51 -5.36 5.29 -4.06
N LEU A 52 -5.87 6.10 -3.16
CA LEU A 52 -6.57 7.33 -3.48
C LEU A 52 -5.56 8.47 -3.49
N LYS A 53 -5.64 9.33 -4.51
CA LYS A 53 -4.73 10.47 -4.69
C LYS A 53 -5.52 11.75 -4.86
N PHE A 54 -5.04 12.81 -4.21
CA PHE A 54 -5.40 14.16 -4.56
C PHE A 54 -4.42 14.67 -5.61
N VAL A 55 -4.95 15.24 -6.67
CA VAL A 55 -4.14 15.78 -7.77
C VAL A 55 -4.45 17.26 -7.92
N GLU A 56 -3.47 18.11 -7.71
CA GLU A 56 -3.54 19.54 -7.95
C GLU A 56 -2.38 19.96 -8.88
N GLY A 57 -2.71 20.22 -10.14
CA GLY A 57 -1.71 20.47 -11.18
C GLY A 57 -0.81 19.25 -11.39
N GLU A 58 0.48 19.39 -11.18
CA GLU A 58 1.49 18.32 -11.29
C GLU A 58 1.74 17.59 -9.96
N ILE A 59 1.15 18.08 -8.87
CA ILE A 59 1.34 17.51 -7.53
C ILE A 59 0.31 16.41 -7.30
N SER A 60 0.79 15.24 -6.91
CA SER A 60 -0.05 14.11 -6.51
C SER A 60 0.30 13.68 -5.09
N SER A 61 -0.64 13.81 -4.18
CA SER A 61 -0.49 13.40 -2.77
C SER A 61 -1.43 12.25 -2.43
N PRO A 62 -1.02 11.29 -1.61
CA PRO A 62 -1.90 10.22 -1.19
C PRO A 62 -2.99 10.76 -0.27
N LEU A 63 -4.25 10.52 -0.59
CA LEU A 63 -5.40 10.82 0.28
C LEU A 63 -5.75 9.68 1.22
N GLY A 64 -5.35 8.46 0.86
CA GLY A 64 -5.72 7.27 1.59
C GLY A 64 -5.81 6.06 0.69
N SER A 65 -6.58 5.06 1.11
CA SER A 65 -6.79 3.86 0.31
C SER A 65 -8.19 3.28 0.51
N LEU A 66 -8.73 2.69 -0.56
CA LEU A 66 -9.99 1.96 -0.58
C LEU A 66 -9.71 0.46 -0.66
N ILE A 67 -10.22 -0.31 0.30
CA ILE A 67 -10.06 -1.77 0.31
C ILE A 67 -10.90 -2.37 -0.83
N GLN A 68 -10.27 -3.20 -1.66
CA GLN A 68 -10.92 -3.82 -2.82
C GLN A 68 -11.49 -5.18 -2.48
N ILE A 69 -12.76 -5.20 -2.11
CA ILE A 69 -13.50 -6.45 -1.80
C ILE A 69 -14.07 -7.12 -3.06
N ASN A 70 -14.40 -6.33 -4.09
CA ASN A 70 -15.06 -6.77 -5.32
C ASN A 70 -14.13 -6.79 -6.54
N LEU A 71 -12.81 -7.00 -6.32
CA LEU A 71 -11.90 -7.15 -7.45
C LEU A 71 -12.27 -8.44 -8.23
N PRO A 72 -12.40 -8.37 -9.57
CA PRO A 72 -12.66 -9.56 -10.38
C PRO A 72 -11.66 -10.68 -10.10
N GLU A 73 -12.14 -11.92 -10.12
CA GLU A 73 -11.30 -13.10 -9.82
C GLU A 73 -10.10 -13.20 -10.78
N THR A 74 -10.29 -12.83 -12.04
CA THR A 74 -9.22 -12.80 -13.04
C THR A 74 -8.08 -11.86 -12.63
N GLU A 75 -8.40 -10.64 -12.18
CA GLU A 75 -7.42 -9.67 -11.72
C GLU A 75 -6.74 -10.13 -10.41
N ARG A 76 -7.51 -10.72 -9.50
CA ARG A 76 -6.97 -11.30 -8.26
C ARG A 76 -5.98 -12.43 -8.54
N ASN A 77 -6.31 -13.33 -9.48
CA ASN A 77 -5.45 -14.43 -9.87
C ASN A 77 -4.16 -13.94 -10.55
N LEU A 78 -4.21 -12.86 -11.33
CA LEU A 78 -3.02 -12.22 -11.90
C LEU A 78 -2.12 -11.64 -10.82
N LEU A 79 -2.66 -10.97 -9.81
CA LEU A 79 -1.89 -10.45 -8.67
C LEU A 79 -1.21 -11.57 -7.88
N TYR A 80 -1.94 -12.68 -7.65
CA TYR A 80 -1.39 -13.86 -7.01
C TYR A 80 -0.23 -14.47 -7.83
N ASP A 81 -0.38 -14.61 -9.15
CA ASP A 81 0.67 -15.12 -10.04
C ASP A 81 1.92 -14.21 -10.01
N ILE A 82 1.72 -12.90 -10.08
CA ILE A 82 2.82 -11.92 -9.99
C ILE A 82 3.56 -12.05 -8.67
N ALA A 83 2.85 -12.07 -7.54
CA ALA A 83 3.45 -12.23 -6.22
C ALA A 83 4.22 -13.56 -6.08
N THR A 84 3.67 -14.64 -6.63
CA THR A 84 4.32 -15.95 -6.65
C THR A 84 5.59 -15.95 -7.51
N ARG A 85 5.58 -15.30 -8.66
CA ARG A 85 6.77 -15.16 -9.51
C ARG A 85 7.86 -14.33 -8.85
N ILE A 86 7.50 -13.22 -8.18
CA ILE A 86 8.42 -12.40 -7.39
C ILE A 86 9.02 -13.24 -6.26
N SER A 87 8.18 -13.93 -5.48
CA SER A 87 8.61 -14.79 -4.39
C SER A 87 9.65 -15.82 -4.84
N LYS A 88 9.37 -16.53 -5.93
CA LYS A 88 10.29 -17.53 -6.50
C LYS A 88 11.58 -16.91 -7.03
N ALA A 89 11.49 -15.80 -7.77
CA ALA A 89 12.65 -15.16 -8.39
C ALA A 89 13.63 -14.60 -7.35
N PHE A 90 13.14 -14.14 -6.21
CA PHE A 90 13.94 -13.57 -5.14
C PHE A 90 14.17 -14.52 -3.95
N GLY A 91 13.71 -15.76 -4.02
CA GLY A 91 13.90 -16.76 -2.98
C GLY A 91 13.18 -16.43 -1.66
N ILE A 92 12.04 -15.75 -1.73
CA ILE A 92 11.25 -15.36 -0.54
C ILE A 92 10.40 -16.57 -0.13
N ASN A 93 10.77 -17.25 0.93
CA ASN A 93 10.10 -18.47 1.36
C ASN A 93 9.19 -18.26 2.59
N ASN A 94 9.58 -17.37 3.50
CA ASN A 94 8.81 -17.06 4.71
C ASN A 94 9.00 -15.59 5.04
N ASN A 95 8.06 -14.75 4.66
CA ASN A 95 8.04 -13.31 5.01
C ASN A 95 6.78 -12.63 4.50
N THR A 96 6.63 -11.36 4.84
CA THR A 96 5.67 -10.46 4.19
C THR A 96 6.22 -9.97 2.86
N LEU A 97 5.34 -9.76 1.89
CA LEU A 97 5.66 -9.11 0.62
C LEU A 97 4.65 -7.99 0.38
N PHE A 98 5.16 -6.78 0.24
CA PHE A 98 4.37 -5.62 -0.16
C PHE A 98 4.68 -5.28 -1.61
N MET A 99 3.65 -5.06 -2.43
CA MET A 99 3.79 -4.65 -3.83
C MET A 99 2.97 -3.41 -4.10
N GLN A 100 3.48 -2.53 -4.97
CA GLN A 100 2.69 -1.47 -5.60
C GLN A 100 2.58 -1.76 -7.09
N VAL A 101 1.37 -1.68 -7.61
CA VAL A 101 1.09 -1.97 -9.01
C VAL A 101 0.17 -0.90 -9.61
N ILE A 102 0.30 -0.67 -10.92
CA ILE A 102 -0.69 0.05 -11.71
C ILE A 102 -1.51 -0.97 -12.49
N MET A 103 -2.83 -0.88 -12.34
CA MET A 103 -3.76 -1.77 -13.04
C MET A 103 -4.63 -0.98 -14.01
N ASN A 104 -4.78 -1.52 -15.21
CA ASN A 104 -5.70 -1.05 -16.24
C ASN A 104 -6.41 -2.29 -16.85
N GLY A 105 -7.53 -2.68 -16.27
CA GLY A 105 -8.14 -3.97 -16.54
C GLY A 105 -7.19 -5.12 -16.19
N ASN A 106 -7.00 -6.05 -17.11
CA ASN A 106 -6.10 -7.20 -16.93
C ASN A 106 -4.61 -6.88 -17.10
N GLU A 107 -4.27 -5.65 -17.47
CA GLU A 107 -2.88 -5.21 -17.54
C GLU A 107 -2.42 -4.75 -16.16
N ILE A 108 -1.42 -5.44 -15.61
CA ILE A 108 -0.87 -5.17 -14.28
C ILE A 108 0.63 -4.93 -14.39
N ASN A 109 1.05 -3.73 -14.02
CA ASN A 109 2.45 -3.31 -14.05
C ASN A 109 2.94 -3.10 -12.62
N VAL A 110 3.99 -3.83 -12.22
CA VAL A 110 4.60 -3.67 -10.90
C VAL A 110 5.47 -2.42 -10.92
N ILE A 111 5.19 -1.48 -10.01
CA ILE A 111 5.99 -0.27 -9.79
C ILE A 111 7.17 -0.61 -8.90
N GLU A 112 6.87 -1.20 -7.75
CA GLU A 112 7.86 -1.60 -6.75
C GLU A 112 7.34 -2.75 -5.91
N PHE A 113 8.24 -3.45 -5.25
CA PHE A 113 7.92 -4.38 -4.19
C PHE A 113 9.00 -4.36 -3.10
N GLY A 114 8.65 -4.84 -1.91
CA GLY A 114 9.57 -4.95 -0.79
C GLY A 114 9.21 -6.11 0.13
N VAL A 115 10.23 -6.78 0.66
CA VAL A 115 10.07 -7.84 1.66
C VAL A 115 9.87 -7.18 3.02
N ARG A 116 8.69 -6.63 3.22
CA ARG A 116 8.31 -5.85 4.40
C ARG A 116 6.80 -5.68 4.49
N ILE A 117 6.34 -5.24 5.64
CA ILE A 117 4.97 -4.74 5.84
C ILE A 117 4.78 -3.44 5.07
N GLY A 118 3.61 -3.24 4.47
CA GLY A 118 3.20 -1.99 3.84
C GLY A 118 3.15 -0.83 4.84
N GLY A 119 3.32 0.40 4.34
CA GLY A 119 3.20 1.62 5.14
C GLY A 119 1.75 2.00 5.46
N GLY A 120 1.59 3.12 6.18
CA GLY A 120 0.28 3.70 6.50
C GLY A 120 -0.58 2.82 7.43
N TRP A 121 0.05 2.19 8.42
CA TRP A 121 -0.63 1.31 9.39
C TRP A 121 -1.38 0.13 8.76
N SER A 122 -0.93 -0.33 7.58
CA SER A 122 -1.57 -1.43 6.87
C SER A 122 -1.78 -2.66 7.73
N TYR A 123 -0.82 -3.00 8.61
CA TYR A 123 -0.92 -4.16 9.51
C TYR A 123 -2.08 -4.05 10.49
N LYS A 124 -2.40 -2.84 11.00
CA LYS A 124 -3.57 -2.61 11.86
C LYS A 124 -4.86 -2.82 11.06
N MET A 125 -4.97 -2.19 9.89
CA MET A 125 -6.14 -2.37 9.02
C MET A 125 -6.33 -3.83 8.63
N ILE A 126 -5.28 -4.55 8.30
CA ILE A 126 -5.35 -5.98 7.96
C ILE A 126 -5.94 -6.75 9.15
N LYS A 127 -5.41 -6.53 10.35
CA LYS A 127 -5.89 -7.24 11.55
C LYS A 127 -7.35 -6.95 11.86
N GLU A 128 -7.76 -5.68 11.84
CA GLU A 128 -9.14 -5.27 12.12
C GLU A 128 -10.13 -5.78 11.08
N ILE A 129 -9.77 -5.71 9.80
CA ILE A 129 -10.66 -6.01 8.69
C ILE A 129 -10.73 -7.52 8.39
N THR A 130 -9.60 -8.23 8.50
CA THR A 130 -9.51 -9.64 8.10
C THR A 130 -9.38 -10.62 9.25
N GLY A 131 -9.04 -10.15 10.44
CA GLY A 131 -8.70 -10.96 11.62
C GLY A 131 -7.27 -11.53 11.60
N PHE A 132 -6.49 -11.32 10.54
CA PHE A 132 -5.13 -11.84 10.41
C PHE A 132 -4.10 -10.90 11.05
N ASP A 133 -3.42 -11.34 12.11
CA ASP A 133 -2.36 -10.56 12.74
C ASP A 133 -1.10 -10.57 11.87
N TYR A 134 -1.07 -9.64 10.91
CA TYR A 134 -0.01 -9.53 9.91
C TYR A 134 1.34 -9.15 10.51
N LEU A 135 1.33 -8.36 11.60
CA LEU A 135 2.56 -7.98 12.31
C LEU A 135 3.13 -9.17 13.08
N GLU A 136 2.29 -9.91 13.80
CA GLU A 136 2.71 -11.14 14.50
C GLU A 136 3.24 -12.17 13.49
N ALA A 137 2.56 -12.36 12.37
CA ALA A 137 3.00 -13.27 11.31
C ALA A 137 4.39 -12.89 10.76
N ALA A 138 4.64 -11.60 10.55
CA ALA A 138 5.94 -11.10 10.11
C ALA A 138 7.04 -11.39 11.15
N MET A 139 6.77 -11.16 12.43
CA MET A 139 7.70 -11.45 13.51
C MET A 139 7.99 -12.96 13.62
N ASN A 140 6.93 -13.77 13.56
CA ASN A 140 7.04 -15.23 13.59
C ASN A 140 7.91 -15.76 12.44
N SER A 141 7.75 -15.18 11.23
CA SER A 141 8.57 -15.54 10.07
C SER A 141 10.08 -15.35 10.32
N ILE A 142 10.47 -14.26 10.97
CA ILE A 142 11.86 -13.95 11.32
C ILE A 142 12.38 -14.95 12.36
N LEU A 143 11.52 -15.39 13.29
CA LEU A 143 11.86 -16.35 14.34
C LEU A 143 11.79 -17.81 13.85
N GLY A 144 11.39 -18.05 12.60
CA GLY A 144 11.20 -19.41 12.08
C GLY A 144 9.98 -20.13 12.63
N ILE A 145 9.03 -19.38 13.19
CA ILE A 145 7.77 -19.88 13.73
C ILE A 145 6.69 -19.84 12.64
N LYS A 146 6.00 -20.94 12.44
CA LYS A 146 4.86 -20.98 11.49
C LYS A 146 3.63 -20.29 12.09
N THR A 147 2.99 -19.49 11.28
CA THR A 147 1.73 -18.80 11.64
C THR A 147 0.56 -19.47 10.92
N PRO A 148 -0.51 -19.85 11.61
CA PRO A 148 -1.74 -20.29 10.95
C PRO A 148 -2.29 -19.15 10.08
N ILE A 149 -2.43 -19.38 8.77
CA ILE A 149 -2.98 -18.38 7.85
C ILE A 149 -4.50 -18.56 7.81
N THR A 150 -5.17 -17.82 8.67
CA THR A 150 -6.63 -17.80 8.74
C THR A 150 -7.10 -16.35 8.69
N TYR A 151 -7.85 -16.01 7.67
CA TYR A 151 -8.43 -14.68 7.50
C TYR A 151 -9.74 -14.75 6.74
N SER A 152 -10.58 -13.73 6.92
CA SER A 152 -11.79 -13.52 6.15
C SER A 152 -11.67 -12.26 5.32
N LEU A 153 -12.14 -12.32 4.07
CA LEU A 153 -12.26 -11.09 3.29
C LEU A 153 -13.43 -10.27 3.83
N PRO A 154 -13.29 -8.93 3.89
CA PRO A 154 -14.36 -8.07 4.37
C PRO A 154 -15.59 -8.15 3.46
N GLN A 155 -16.77 -8.02 4.07
CA GLN A 155 -18.05 -7.95 3.37
C GLN A 155 -18.48 -6.51 3.07
N GLU A 156 -17.89 -5.56 3.78
CA GLU A 156 -18.19 -4.13 3.71
C GLU A 156 -17.03 -3.36 3.08
N PHE A 157 -17.34 -2.15 2.61
CA PHE A 157 -16.33 -1.26 2.08
C PHE A 157 -15.61 -0.53 3.21
N TYR A 158 -14.28 -0.62 3.21
CA TYR A 158 -13.43 0.10 4.15
C TYR A 158 -12.56 1.10 3.39
N MET A 159 -12.36 2.25 3.99
CA MET A 159 -11.49 3.30 3.47
C MET A 159 -10.61 3.86 4.59
N SER A 160 -9.32 3.96 4.34
CA SER A 160 -8.45 4.82 5.14
C SER A 160 -8.33 6.18 4.48
N ASN A 161 -8.27 7.24 5.29
CA ASN A 161 -8.18 8.61 4.79
C ASN A 161 -7.09 9.37 5.55
N PHE A 162 -6.26 10.13 4.82
CA PHE A 162 -5.29 11.04 5.41
C PHE A 162 -5.89 12.45 5.46
N LEU A 163 -5.93 13.02 6.64
CA LEU A 163 -6.31 14.40 6.85
C LEU A 163 -5.04 15.25 6.87
N PHE A 164 -4.93 16.19 5.95
CA PHE A 164 -3.81 17.09 5.87
C PHE A 164 -4.15 18.43 6.51
N SER A 165 -3.26 18.95 7.35
CA SER A 165 -3.34 20.31 7.84
C SER A 165 -2.60 21.26 6.89
N LYS A 166 -2.93 22.55 6.99
CA LYS A 166 -2.12 23.61 6.39
C LYS A 166 -0.84 23.81 7.21
N GLU A 167 0.17 24.41 6.60
CA GLU A 167 1.37 24.85 7.31
C GLU A 167 0.99 25.75 8.50
N GLY A 168 1.57 25.46 9.66
CA GLY A 168 1.27 26.18 10.90
C GLY A 168 1.74 25.44 12.14
N VAL A 169 1.33 25.95 13.31
CA VAL A 169 1.54 25.27 14.59
C VAL A 169 0.37 24.35 14.84
N PHE A 170 0.65 23.07 15.08
CA PHE A 170 -0.37 22.11 15.47
C PHE A 170 -0.73 22.31 16.94
N GLU A 171 -2.00 22.54 17.23
CA GLU A 171 -2.52 22.65 18.58
C GLU A 171 -3.21 21.35 19.01
N GLU A 172 -4.30 20.98 18.34
CA GLU A 172 -5.07 19.77 18.64
C GLU A 172 -5.93 19.33 17.44
N VAL A 173 -6.45 18.12 17.51
CA VAL A 173 -7.53 17.63 16.66
C VAL A 173 -8.77 17.43 17.52
N VAL A 174 -9.88 18.04 17.12
CA VAL A 174 -11.15 18.00 17.84
C VAL A 174 -12.16 17.15 17.06
N GLY A 175 -12.97 16.36 17.80
CA GLY A 175 -14.10 15.64 17.24
C GLY A 175 -13.83 14.22 16.76
N LEU A 176 -12.56 13.76 16.67
CA LEU A 176 -12.28 12.38 16.21
C LEU A 176 -12.75 11.33 17.20
N GLN A 177 -12.62 11.59 18.49
CA GLN A 177 -13.06 10.66 19.53
C GLN A 177 -14.58 10.52 19.54
N GLU A 178 -15.30 11.62 19.40
CA GLU A 178 -16.75 11.67 19.29
C GLU A 178 -17.25 10.90 18.06
N LEU A 179 -16.62 11.09 16.89
CA LEU A 179 -16.94 10.35 15.68
C LEU A 179 -16.73 8.84 15.84
N LYS A 180 -15.71 8.43 16.59
CA LYS A 180 -15.47 7.02 16.89
C LYS A 180 -16.55 6.47 17.84
N GLU A 181 -16.92 7.20 18.87
CA GLU A 181 -17.98 6.82 19.82
C GLU A 181 -19.36 6.75 19.17
N GLU A 182 -19.63 7.60 18.17
CA GLU A 182 -20.84 7.58 17.35
C GLU A 182 -20.82 6.48 16.27
N GLY A 183 -19.68 5.78 16.07
CA GLY A 183 -19.51 4.76 15.05
C GLY A 183 -19.43 5.32 13.62
N ALA A 184 -19.13 6.61 13.47
CA ALA A 184 -18.93 7.24 12.17
C ALA A 184 -17.56 6.93 11.57
N ILE A 185 -16.59 6.60 12.41
CA ILE A 185 -15.27 6.05 12.04
C ILE A 185 -14.93 4.90 12.97
N ASP A 186 -14.16 3.92 12.46
CA ASP A 186 -13.75 2.75 13.24
C ASP A 186 -12.55 3.08 14.14
N ASP A 187 -11.53 3.77 13.59
CA ASP A 187 -10.33 4.15 14.32
C ASP A 187 -9.63 5.35 13.69
N PHE A 188 -8.71 5.98 14.44
CA PHE A 188 -7.87 7.07 13.96
C PHE A 188 -6.52 7.08 14.65
N GLU A 189 -5.52 7.70 13.99
CA GLU A 189 -4.18 7.93 14.51
C GLU A 189 -3.72 9.35 14.20
N ILE A 190 -2.97 9.96 15.13
CA ILE A 190 -2.42 11.30 14.99
C ILE A 190 -0.90 11.18 14.86
N PHE A 191 -0.35 11.57 13.71
CA PHE A 191 1.09 11.45 13.37
C PHE A 191 1.89 12.73 13.59
N LEU A 192 1.30 13.72 14.25
CA LEU A 192 1.96 15.00 14.48
C LEU A 192 2.80 14.92 15.74
N GLU A 193 4.10 15.15 15.60
CA GLU A 193 5.01 15.37 16.71
C GLU A 193 4.84 16.81 17.23
N LYS A 194 4.88 16.98 18.56
CA LYS A 194 4.85 18.31 19.19
C LYS A 194 6.20 18.99 19.12
#